data_e580ac7553707892168bd57461273b90
#
_entry.id   e580ac7553707892168bd57461273b90
#
_cell.length_a   1.000
_cell.length_b   1.000
_cell.length_c   1.000
_cell.angle_alpha   90.00
_cell.angle_beta   90.00
_cell.angle_gamma   90.00
#
_symmetry.space_group_name_H-M   'P 1'
#
loop_
_entity.id
_entity.type
_entity.pdbx_description
1 polymer ?
#
loop_
_entity_poly.entity_id
_entity_poly.type
_entity_poly.pdbx_seq_one_letter_code
_entity_poly.pdbx_strand_id
1 'polypeptide(L)'
;DTLEKAGHRVLINRAGSNEASGIAPALLKGCGLAGRVKDYDMAVLEVDERSSVRVYPYITPDYIAVTNLFRDSIMRNAHADFIAGIISRSVPAASKLVLNADDLISCGLAPENSRVYFGIDRLPSDTVECVNHINDVRICPKCAGKLRYEYRRYHHIGRAVYHDCGTP
;
A
#
# COMPACT_ATOMS: atom_id res chain seq x y z
N ASP A 1 5.45 -5.11 -16.47
CA ASP A 1 6.00 -4.50 -17.71
C ASP A 1 7.38 -3.86 -17.55
N THR A 2 7.62 -3.00 -16.56
CA THR A 2 8.94 -2.35 -16.41
C THR A 2 10.04 -3.35 -16.11
N LEU A 3 9.81 -4.25 -15.18
CA LEU A 3 10.76 -5.30 -14.80
C LEU A 3 10.99 -6.29 -15.95
N GLU A 4 9.93 -6.68 -16.65
CA GLU A 4 10.03 -7.56 -17.83
C GLU A 4 10.80 -6.89 -18.98
N LYS A 5 10.58 -5.58 -19.20
CA LYS A 5 11.37 -4.78 -20.16
C LYS A 5 12.84 -4.65 -19.76
N ALA A 6 13.13 -4.72 -18.47
CA ALA A 6 14.49 -4.77 -17.95
C ALA A 6 15.14 -6.17 -18.06
N GLY A 7 14.43 -7.15 -18.61
CA GLY A 7 14.94 -8.51 -18.84
C GLY A 7 14.67 -9.51 -17.73
N HIS A 8 13.90 -9.13 -16.69
CA HIS A 8 13.55 -10.05 -15.61
C HIS A 8 12.35 -10.93 -15.98
N ARG A 9 12.40 -12.18 -15.55
CA ARG A 9 11.27 -13.11 -15.64
C ARG A 9 10.40 -12.94 -14.39
N VAL A 10 9.22 -12.34 -14.56
CA VAL A 10 8.35 -11.93 -13.47
C VAL A 10 7.09 -12.78 -13.41
N LEU A 11 6.83 -13.38 -12.25
CA LEU A 11 5.56 -14.03 -11.97
C LEU A 11 4.54 -12.95 -11.51
N ILE A 12 3.38 -12.89 -12.14
CA ILE A 12 2.36 -11.88 -11.86
C ILE A 12 0.97 -12.53 -11.87
N ASN A 13 0.06 -12.08 -11.01
CA ASN A 13 -1.33 -12.54 -10.98
C ASN A 13 -2.26 -11.74 -11.93
N ARG A 14 -1.79 -11.41 -13.16
CA ARG A 14 -2.51 -10.56 -14.12
C ARG A 14 -3.93 -11.00 -14.48
N ALA A 15 -4.15 -12.30 -14.60
CA ALA A 15 -5.43 -12.87 -15.02
C ALA A 15 -6.30 -13.31 -13.84
N GLY A 16 -5.83 -13.08 -12.63
CA GLY A 16 -6.47 -13.49 -11.39
C GLY A 16 -6.99 -12.32 -10.61
N SER A 17 -7.80 -12.64 -9.63
CA SER A 17 -8.20 -11.72 -8.60
C SER A 17 -6.99 -11.38 -7.71
N ASN A 18 -6.99 -10.20 -7.12
CA ASN A 18 -6.07 -9.77 -6.07
C ASN A 18 -6.39 -10.40 -4.69
N GLU A 19 -7.33 -11.33 -4.68
CA GLU A 19 -7.66 -12.17 -3.53
C GLU A 19 -6.84 -13.46 -3.51
N ALA A 20 -6.90 -14.19 -2.40
CA ALA A 20 -6.21 -15.47 -2.24
C ALA A 20 -6.55 -16.48 -3.36
N SER A 21 -7.78 -16.45 -3.87
CA SER A 21 -8.27 -17.26 -5.00
C SER A 21 -7.56 -17.00 -6.33
N GLY A 22 -7.02 -15.81 -6.54
CA GLY A 22 -6.24 -15.46 -7.73
C GLY A 22 -4.74 -15.59 -7.52
N ILE A 23 -4.27 -15.36 -6.31
CA ILE A 23 -2.85 -15.42 -5.94
C ILE A 23 -2.35 -16.88 -5.92
N ALA A 24 -3.11 -17.80 -5.31
CA ALA A 24 -2.72 -19.21 -5.23
C ALA A 24 -2.51 -19.87 -6.62
N PRO A 25 -3.43 -19.73 -7.61
CA PRO A 25 -3.18 -20.24 -8.95
C PRO A 25 -1.98 -19.60 -9.65
N ALA A 26 -1.72 -18.30 -9.43
CA ALA A 26 -0.55 -17.64 -9.98
C ALA A 26 0.76 -18.26 -9.45
N LEU A 27 0.83 -18.50 -8.13
CA LEU A 27 1.95 -19.18 -7.51
C LEU A 27 2.11 -20.62 -7.98
N LEU A 28 1.00 -21.36 -8.12
CA LEU A 28 1.03 -22.73 -8.66
C LEU A 28 1.54 -22.80 -10.09
N LYS A 29 1.20 -21.81 -10.93
CA LYS A 29 1.81 -21.68 -12.27
C LYS A 29 3.32 -21.43 -12.21
N GLY A 30 3.78 -20.76 -11.17
CA GLY A 30 5.20 -20.54 -10.89
C GLY A 30 5.95 -21.80 -10.43
N CYS A 31 5.25 -22.84 -10.05
CA CYS A 31 5.81 -24.11 -9.63
C CYS A 31 5.70 -25.18 -10.72
N GLY A 32 6.67 -26.07 -10.79
CA GLY A 32 6.59 -27.30 -11.60
C GLY A 32 5.87 -28.41 -10.82
N LEU A 33 5.59 -29.55 -11.52
CA LEU A 33 4.90 -30.72 -10.95
C LEU A 33 5.55 -31.30 -9.68
N ALA A 34 6.84 -31.07 -9.49
CA ALA A 34 7.58 -31.52 -8.31
C ALA A 34 7.72 -30.44 -7.23
N GLY A 35 6.89 -29.36 -7.27
CA GLY A 35 6.97 -28.24 -6.33
C GLY A 35 8.20 -27.34 -6.52
N ARG A 36 9.02 -27.58 -7.54
CA ARG A 36 10.17 -26.71 -7.83
C ARG A 36 9.67 -25.41 -8.47
N VAL A 37 10.18 -24.29 -7.95
CA VAL A 37 9.95 -22.97 -8.55
C VAL A 37 10.54 -22.98 -9.96
N LYS A 38 9.71 -22.56 -10.95
CA LYS A 38 10.18 -22.33 -12.31
C LYS A 38 11.17 -21.17 -12.32
N ASP A 39 11.83 -21.01 -13.46
CA ASP A 39 12.84 -19.96 -13.67
C ASP A 39 12.23 -18.54 -13.67
N TYR A 40 11.75 -18.08 -12.53
CA TYR A 40 11.38 -16.69 -12.27
C TYR A 40 12.45 -16.02 -11.42
N ASP A 41 12.76 -14.77 -11.75
CA ASP A 41 13.70 -13.96 -10.97
C ASP A 41 12.99 -13.31 -9.79
N MET A 42 11.68 -13.02 -9.93
CA MET A 42 10.85 -12.43 -8.90
C MET A 42 9.35 -12.69 -9.11
N ALA A 43 8.58 -12.52 -8.04
CA ALA A 43 7.12 -12.47 -8.09
C ALA A 43 6.63 -11.07 -7.70
N VAL A 44 5.72 -10.50 -8.50
CA VAL A 44 5.01 -9.26 -8.21
C VAL A 44 3.53 -9.58 -8.15
N LEU A 45 2.98 -9.54 -6.94
CA LEU A 45 1.60 -9.94 -6.67
C LEU A 45 0.80 -8.73 -6.19
N GLU A 46 -0.32 -8.47 -6.83
CA GLU A 46 -1.33 -7.56 -6.32
C GLU A 46 -2.16 -8.29 -5.27
N VAL A 47 -2.28 -7.70 -4.08
CA VAL A 47 -3.00 -8.26 -2.93
C VAL A 47 -4.03 -7.25 -2.46
N ASP A 48 -5.31 -7.65 -2.45
CA ASP A 48 -6.37 -6.88 -1.82
C ASP A 48 -6.11 -6.72 -0.31
N GLU A 49 -6.43 -5.56 0.24
CA GLU A 49 -6.12 -5.19 1.62
C GLU A 49 -6.69 -6.18 2.63
N ARG A 50 -7.93 -6.65 2.41
CA ARG A 50 -8.61 -7.61 3.30
C ARG A 50 -8.10 -9.03 3.10
N SER A 51 -7.57 -9.32 1.91
CA SER A 51 -6.98 -10.62 1.61
C SER A 51 -5.60 -10.80 2.23
N SER A 52 -4.95 -9.72 2.67
CA SER A 52 -3.63 -9.75 3.32
C SER A 52 -3.56 -10.76 4.48
N VAL A 53 -4.60 -10.82 5.32
CA VAL A 53 -4.70 -11.76 6.46
C VAL A 53 -4.79 -13.23 6.04
N ARG A 54 -5.18 -13.51 4.80
CA ARG A 54 -5.29 -14.88 4.24
C ARG A 54 -4.06 -15.26 3.42
N VAL A 55 -3.33 -14.28 2.94
CA VAL A 55 -2.18 -14.46 2.04
C VAL A 55 -0.87 -14.53 2.82
N TYR A 56 -0.61 -13.56 3.68
CA TYR A 56 0.67 -13.44 4.38
C TYR A 56 0.98 -14.55 5.40
N PRO A 57 0.04 -15.32 5.95
CA PRO A 57 0.40 -16.54 6.71
C PRO A 57 1.12 -17.60 5.90
N TYR A 58 1.01 -17.55 4.57
CA TYR A 58 1.61 -18.54 3.64
C TYR A 58 2.75 -17.97 2.82
N ILE A 59 2.90 -16.64 2.76
CA ILE A 59 3.87 -15.96 1.92
C ILE A 59 4.50 -14.82 2.73
N THR A 60 5.82 -14.80 2.81
CA THR A 60 6.56 -13.68 3.37
C THR A 60 7.24 -12.92 2.22
N PRO A 61 6.65 -11.84 1.70
CA PRO A 61 7.28 -11.05 0.66
C PRO A 61 8.47 -10.27 1.21
N ASP A 62 9.52 -10.09 0.40
CA ASP A 62 10.68 -9.25 0.75
C ASP A 62 10.25 -7.79 0.87
N TYR A 63 9.36 -7.33 -0.03
CA TYR A 63 8.85 -5.97 -0.10
C TYR A 63 7.33 -5.95 -0.18
N ILE A 64 6.71 -5.02 0.52
CA ILE A 64 5.28 -4.71 0.42
C ILE A 64 5.14 -3.24 0.07
N ALA A 65 4.68 -2.95 -1.15
CA ALA A 65 4.40 -1.59 -1.59
C ALA A 65 2.94 -1.23 -1.31
N VAL A 66 2.71 -0.10 -0.64
CA VAL A 66 1.37 0.45 -0.42
C VAL A 66 1.30 1.82 -1.08
N THR A 67 0.49 1.91 -2.12
CA THR A 67 0.39 3.12 -2.94
C THR A 67 -0.51 4.17 -2.29
N ASN A 68 -1.63 3.74 -1.74
CA ASN A 68 -2.57 4.57 -0.98
C ASN A 68 -3.61 3.70 -0.28
N LEU A 69 -4.29 4.28 0.71
CA LEU A 69 -5.43 3.67 1.39
C LEU A 69 -6.62 4.60 1.35
N PHE A 70 -7.60 4.29 0.51
CA PHE A 70 -8.84 5.04 0.36
C PHE A 70 -10.06 4.29 0.88
N ARG A 71 -11.13 5.03 1.09
CA ARG A 71 -12.49 4.47 1.05
C ARG A 71 -12.85 4.16 -0.40
N ASP A 72 -12.72 2.92 -0.80
CA ASP A 72 -13.09 2.51 -2.16
C ASP A 72 -14.61 2.54 -2.41
N SER A 73 -15.41 2.27 -1.43
CA SER A 73 -16.85 2.54 -1.44
C SER A 73 -17.45 2.50 -0.03
N ILE A 74 -18.48 3.30 0.21
CA ILE A 74 -19.25 3.32 1.47
C ILE A 74 -19.82 1.94 1.83
N MET A 75 -20.03 1.08 0.84
CA MET A 75 -20.61 -0.27 1.04
C MET A 75 -19.56 -1.37 1.23
N ARG A 76 -18.33 -1.19 0.77
CA ARG A 76 -17.28 -2.23 0.81
C ARG A 76 -16.25 -2.04 1.92
N ASN A 77 -15.88 -0.80 2.20
CA ASN A 77 -14.81 -0.51 3.13
C ASN A 77 -15.33 0.30 4.31
N ALA A 78 -15.17 -0.27 5.49
CA ALA A 78 -15.19 0.46 6.73
C ALA A 78 -14.15 1.59 6.69
N HIS A 79 -14.05 2.39 7.75
CA HIS A 79 -13.04 3.44 7.89
C HIS A 79 -11.65 2.97 7.42
N ALA A 80 -10.89 3.88 6.80
CA ALA A 80 -9.52 3.61 6.37
C ALA A 80 -8.64 3.09 7.53
N ASP A 81 -8.89 3.54 8.75
CA ASP A 81 -8.22 3.05 9.97
C ASP A 81 -8.46 1.55 10.22
N PHE A 82 -9.65 1.04 9.91
CA PHE A 82 -9.95 -0.39 10.05
C PHE A 82 -9.12 -1.22 9.07
N ILE A 83 -9.04 -0.76 7.83
CA ILE A 83 -8.23 -1.41 6.78
C ILE A 83 -6.75 -1.32 7.13
N ALA A 84 -6.27 -0.16 7.55
CA ALA A 84 -4.91 0.02 8.03
C ALA A 84 -4.57 -0.93 9.19
N GLY A 85 -5.53 -1.12 10.12
CA GLY A 85 -5.40 -2.08 11.20
C GLY A 85 -5.33 -3.55 10.73
N ILE A 86 -6.08 -3.93 9.68
CA ILE A 86 -6.00 -5.26 9.08
C ILE A 86 -4.60 -5.48 8.49
N ILE A 87 -4.13 -4.56 7.64
CA ILE A 87 -2.83 -4.66 7.00
C ILE A 87 -1.72 -4.71 8.06
N SER A 88 -1.71 -3.77 9.01
CA SER A 88 -0.66 -3.68 10.03
C SER A 88 -0.50 -4.96 10.84
N ARG A 89 -1.61 -5.65 11.12
CA ARG A 89 -1.56 -6.94 11.85
C ARG A 89 -1.15 -8.12 10.99
N SER A 90 -1.32 -8.03 9.67
CA SER A 90 -1.02 -9.13 8.76
C SER A 90 0.39 -9.07 8.16
N VAL A 91 1.00 -7.89 8.10
CA VAL A 91 2.34 -7.69 7.52
C VAL A 91 3.37 -8.55 8.26
N PRO A 92 4.11 -9.41 7.57
CA PRO A 92 5.19 -10.18 8.18
C PRO A 92 6.32 -9.25 8.67
N ALA A 93 6.85 -9.52 9.87
CA ALA A 93 7.90 -8.68 10.48
C ALA A 93 9.19 -8.60 9.64
N ALA A 94 9.46 -9.63 8.82
CA ALA A 94 10.64 -9.68 7.95
C ALA A 94 10.47 -8.83 6.67
N SER A 95 9.24 -8.45 6.32
CA SER A 95 8.98 -7.69 5.09
C SER A 95 9.37 -6.22 5.24
N LYS A 96 10.00 -5.65 4.21
CA LYS A 96 10.29 -4.22 4.13
C LYS A 96 9.13 -3.48 3.45
N LEU A 97 8.66 -2.41 4.05
CA LEU A 97 7.57 -1.59 3.51
C LEU A 97 8.10 -0.53 2.55
N VAL A 98 7.37 -0.30 1.47
CA VAL A 98 7.57 0.79 0.52
C VAL A 98 6.28 1.62 0.52
N LEU A 99 6.28 2.73 1.24
CA LEU A 99 5.08 3.49 1.58
C LEU A 99 5.02 4.83 0.85
N ASN A 100 3.82 5.23 0.47
CA ASN A 100 3.59 6.55 -0.10
C ASN A 100 3.65 7.62 1.00
N ALA A 101 4.66 8.50 0.94
CA ALA A 101 4.83 9.61 1.87
C ALA A 101 3.71 10.67 1.78
N ASP A 102 3.03 10.74 0.63
CA ASP A 102 1.91 11.64 0.42
C ASP A 102 0.61 11.12 1.05
N ASP A 103 0.60 9.88 1.58
CA ASP A 103 -0.54 9.25 2.25
C ASP A 103 -0.23 8.97 3.73
N LEU A 104 -0.76 9.82 4.61
CA LEU A 104 -0.53 9.71 6.06
C LEU A 104 -1.04 8.39 6.67
N ILE A 105 -2.07 7.78 6.06
CA ILE A 105 -2.62 6.50 6.54
C ILE A 105 -1.63 5.39 6.22
N SER A 106 -1.15 5.34 4.97
CA SER A 106 -0.13 4.37 4.56
C SER A 106 1.16 4.52 5.36
N CYS A 107 1.59 5.76 5.65
CA CYS A 107 2.79 6.03 6.45
C CYS A 107 2.74 5.42 7.86
N GLY A 108 1.56 5.26 8.43
CA GLY A 108 1.34 4.72 9.77
C GLY A 108 1.33 3.19 9.86
N LEU A 109 1.37 2.49 8.72
CA LEU A 109 1.24 1.03 8.70
C LEU A 109 2.42 0.33 9.36
N ALA A 110 2.13 -0.73 10.12
CA ALA A 110 3.08 -1.66 10.73
C ALA A 110 4.38 -0.96 11.22
N PRO A 111 4.31 -0.12 12.26
CA PRO A 111 5.38 0.82 12.64
C PRO A 111 6.72 0.13 12.98
N GLU A 112 6.69 -1.14 13.34
CA GLU A 112 7.89 -1.92 13.71
C GLU A 112 8.68 -2.43 12.49
N ASN A 113 8.07 -2.43 11.28
CA ASN A 113 8.75 -2.91 10.09
C ASN A 113 9.75 -1.89 9.54
N SER A 114 10.85 -2.36 8.98
CA SER A 114 11.74 -1.52 8.19
C SER A 114 11.00 -0.95 6.99
N ARG A 115 11.29 0.31 6.63
CA ARG A 115 10.53 0.99 5.58
C ARG A 115 11.37 1.97 4.78
N VAL A 116 10.90 2.24 3.58
CA VAL A 116 11.32 3.35 2.72
C VAL A 116 10.07 4.07 2.23
N TYR A 117 10.24 5.30 1.81
CA TYR A 117 9.13 6.11 1.33
C TYR A 117 9.37 6.54 -0.11
N PHE A 118 8.26 6.67 -0.84
CA PHE A 118 8.22 7.36 -2.13
C PHE A 118 7.15 8.46 -2.06
N GLY A 119 7.25 9.43 -2.92
CA GLY A 119 6.28 10.51 -3.05
C GLY A 119 6.40 11.12 -4.44
N ILE A 120 5.49 12.02 -4.76
CA ILE A 120 5.48 12.73 -6.03
C ILE A 120 5.48 14.23 -5.72
N ASP A 121 6.45 14.95 -6.27
CA ASP A 121 6.52 16.39 -6.15
C ASP A 121 5.25 17.08 -6.66
N ARG A 122 5.04 18.30 -6.21
CA ARG A 122 3.85 19.09 -6.54
C ARG A 122 3.63 19.17 -8.06
N LEU A 123 2.42 18.82 -8.49
CA LEU A 123 1.97 18.96 -9.87
C LEU A 123 1.21 20.28 -10.08
N PRO A 124 1.14 20.79 -11.32
CA PRO A 124 0.37 22.00 -11.62
C PRO A 124 -1.12 21.91 -11.28
N SER A 125 -1.67 20.70 -11.26
CA SER A 125 -3.08 20.41 -10.91
C SER A 125 -3.34 20.33 -9.41
N ASP A 126 -2.31 20.31 -8.57
CA ASP A 126 -2.46 20.15 -7.12
C ASP A 126 -2.97 21.46 -6.48
N THR A 127 -3.89 21.32 -5.54
CA THR A 127 -4.51 22.44 -4.81
C THR A 127 -4.13 22.43 -3.34
N VAL A 128 -4.26 23.56 -2.65
CA VAL A 128 -4.08 23.61 -1.19
C VAL A 128 -5.34 23.13 -0.47
N GLU A 129 -6.50 23.49 -1.01
CA GLU A 129 -7.79 23.15 -0.43
C GLU A 129 -8.27 21.77 -0.89
N CYS A 130 -9.05 21.12 -0.04
CA CYS A 130 -9.72 19.88 -0.40
C CYS A 130 -10.90 20.17 -1.31
N VAL A 131 -10.79 19.82 -2.57
CA VAL A 131 -11.89 19.97 -3.56
C VAL A 131 -12.90 18.83 -3.51
N ASN A 132 -12.64 17.79 -2.72
CA ASN A 132 -13.52 16.63 -2.57
C ASN A 132 -14.58 16.87 -1.47
N HIS A 133 -15.73 16.26 -1.61
CA HIS A 133 -16.84 16.37 -0.64
C HIS A 133 -16.48 15.85 0.76
N ILE A 134 -15.54 14.91 0.85
CA ILE A 134 -15.11 14.30 2.10
C ILE A 134 -13.63 14.65 2.32
N ASN A 135 -13.34 15.24 3.48
CA ASN A 135 -11.99 15.50 3.95
C ASN A 135 -11.67 14.49 5.07
N ASP A 136 -11.12 13.35 4.69
CA ASP A 136 -10.93 12.20 5.57
C ASP A 136 -9.86 12.43 6.67
N VAL A 137 -8.79 13.17 6.38
CA VAL A 137 -7.68 13.36 7.31
C VAL A 137 -7.51 14.84 7.62
N ARG A 138 -7.99 15.26 8.79
CA ARG A 138 -7.93 16.66 9.27
C ARG A 138 -6.96 16.85 10.43
N ILE A 139 -6.65 15.79 11.13
CA ILE A 139 -5.82 15.78 12.34
C ILE A 139 -4.64 14.83 12.15
N CYS A 140 -3.55 15.17 12.79
CA CYS A 140 -2.36 14.34 12.79
C CYS A 140 -2.63 13.00 13.52
N PRO A 141 -2.35 11.85 12.91
CA PRO A 141 -2.56 10.56 13.55
C PRO A 141 -1.62 10.33 14.75
N LYS A 142 -0.53 11.11 14.88
CA LYS A 142 0.42 10.98 15.99
C LYS A 142 0.09 11.87 17.21
N CYS A 143 -0.27 13.12 16.98
CA CYS A 143 -0.45 14.10 18.07
C CYS A 143 -1.87 14.67 18.15
N ALA A 144 -2.78 14.26 17.28
CA ALA A 144 -4.12 14.80 17.12
C ALA A 144 -4.19 16.33 16.82
N GLY A 145 -3.05 16.96 16.55
CA GLY A 145 -2.97 18.36 16.15
C GLY A 145 -3.55 18.59 14.75
N LYS A 146 -3.90 19.82 14.45
CA LYS A 146 -4.49 20.19 13.16
C LYS A 146 -3.46 20.10 12.04
N LEU A 147 -3.83 19.41 10.94
CA LEU A 147 -3.01 19.29 9.75
C LEU A 147 -3.23 20.48 8.81
N ARG A 148 -2.12 20.94 8.22
CA ARG A 148 -2.11 21.84 7.06
C ARG A 148 -1.48 21.09 5.90
N TYR A 149 -1.91 21.42 4.68
CA TYR A 149 -1.34 20.85 3.47
C TYR A 149 -0.62 21.95 2.67
N GLU A 150 0.57 21.67 2.20
CA GLU A 150 1.23 22.51 1.20
C GLU A 150 0.55 22.34 -0.17
N TYR A 151 0.17 21.10 -0.48
CA TYR A 151 -0.68 20.77 -1.62
C TYR A 151 -1.43 19.47 -1.38
N ARG A 152 -2.54 19.31 -2.08
CA ARG A 152 -3.35 18.08 -2.16
C ARG A 152 -3.53 17.72 -3.62
N ARG A 153 -3.41 16.43 -3.89
CA ARG A 153 -3.61 15.86 -5.23
C ARG A 153 -4.98 15.26 -5.36
N TYR A 154 -5.34 14.47 -4.37
CA TYR A 154 -6.57 13.71 -4.39
C TYR A 154 -6.98 13.32 -2.96
N HIS A 155 -8.14 13.72 -2.50
CA HIS A 155 -8.63 13.51 -1.13
C HIS A 155 -7.60 13.95 -0.06
N HIS A 156 -7.04 13.01 0.70
CA HIS A 156 -6.02 13.25 1.71
C HIS A 156 -4.60 13.02 1.21
N ILE A 157 -4.45 12.60 -0.06
CA ILE A 157 -3.12 12.43 -0.67
C ILE A 157 -2.53 13.79 -1.00
N GLY A 158 -1.34 14.04 -0.52
CA GLY A 158 -0.60 15.28 -0.72
C GLY A 158 0.39 15.54 0.40
N ARG A 159 1.10 16.66 0.31
CA ARG A 159 2.10 17.01 1.31
C ARG A 159 1.46 17.69 2.50
N ALA A 160 1.28 16.93 3.57
CA ALA A 160 0.83 17.46 4.84
C ALA A 160 1.99 18.03 5.65
N VAL A 161 1.75 19.14 6.32
CA VAL A 161 2.69 19.74 7.29
C VAL A 161 2.10 19.62 8.68
N TYR A 162 2.83 19.02 9.58
CA TYR A 162 2.43 18.87 10.97
C TYR A 162 2.74 20.15 11.74
N HIS A 163 1.72 20.70 12.39
CA HIS A 163 1.88 21.98 13.09
C HIS A 163 2.48 21.84 14.50
N ASP A 164 2.17 20.73 15.19
CA ASP A 164 2.40 20.65 16.65
C ASP A 164 3.45 19.61 17.06
N CYS A 165 3.76 18.62 16.23
CA CYS A 165 4.70 17.57 16.62
C CYS A 165 6.04 17.61 15.86
N GLY A 166 6.25 18.62 15.03
CA GLY A 166 7.52 18.79 14.30
C GLY A 166 7.94 17.62 13.41
N THR A 167 7.03 16.70 13.13
CA THR A 167 7.29 15.58 12.22
C THR A 167 7.05 16.09 10.79
N PRO A 168 8.04 15.94 9.89
CA PRO A 168 7.89 16.31 8.51
C PRO A 168 6.89 15.41 7.81
#